data_e79125609eaf4ce1c1244afaa29b0a8f
#
_entry.id   e79125609eaf4ce1c1244afaa29b0a8f
#
_cell.length_a   1.000
_cell.length_b   1.000
_cell.length_c   1.000
_cell.angle_alpha   90.00
_cell.angle_beta   90.00
_cell.angle_gamma   90.00
#
_symmetry.space_group_name_H-M   'P 1'
#
loop_
_entity.id
_entity.type
_entity.pdbx_description
1 polymer ?
#
loop_
_entity_poly.entity_id
_entity_poly.type
_entity_poly.pdbx_seq_one_letter_code
_entity_poly.pdbx_strand_id
1 'polypeptide(L)'
;TKTPEPFGDEQHQSEIRSSEPIFVIQEHHATRLHYDFRLERDGVLVSWAVPKNLPVDSDQNRLAIQTEDHPMDYATFEGKIPKGEYGGGTVSIWDHGTYETEKWRDKEIIVRLHGERIQGRYVLIKTGDKNWLAHLMSDVPRPILPDSLRDPRPMLASDESIENLTDDRWAFEGKWDGYRVLVRYQGGKLRLTSRSGQDLTADFPELHEVADDLGLIDVILDGEIVAVDRHGRTNFTLLASRSKRSNAE
;
A
#
# COMPACT_ATOMS: atom_id res chain seq x y z
N THR A 1 33.62 -7.40 12.70
CA THR A 1 34.11 -6.16 12.05
C THR A 1 32.87 -5.33 11.78
N LYS A 2 32.67 -4.28 12.62
CA LYS A 2 31.56 -3.32 12.42
C LYS A 2 31.96 -2.41 11.26
N THR A 3 31.13 -2.35 10.22
CA THR A 3 31.21 -1.35 9.16
C THR A 3 30.89 0.01 9.76
N PRO A 4 31.67 1.08 9.55
CA PRO A 4 31.33 2.40 10.05
C PRO A 4 30.13 2.95 9.24
N GLU A 5 29.00 3.14 9.93
CA GLU A 5 27.86 3.89 9.38
C GLU A 5 28.27 5.36 9.19
N PRO A 6 27.75 6.06 8.15
CA PRO A 6 28.04 7.48 7.96
C PRO A 6 27.41 8.28 9.11
N PHE A 7 28.23 8.92 9.93
CA PHE A 7 27.78 9.83 10.98
C PHE A 7 27.34 11.15 10.37
N GLY A 8 26.08 11.52 10.56
CA GLY A 8 25.57 12.86 10.28
C GLY A 8 26.02 13.85 11.37
N ASP A 9 26.28 15.10 10.96
CA ASP A 9 26.71 16.20 11.82
C ASP A 9 25.65 16.52 12.89
N GLU A 10 26.09 16.75 14.14
CA GLU A 10 25.29 17.05 15.33
C GLU A 10 24.41 18.33 15.24
N GLN A 11 24.44 19.06 14.14
CA GLN A 11 23.75 20.36 13.99
C GLN A 11 22.32 20.26 13.43
N HIS A 12 21.82 19.09 13.00
CA HIS A 12 20.45 18.92 12.47
C HIS A 12 19.43 18.35 13.48
N GLN A 13 19.83 18.16 14.74
CA GLN A 13 18.96 17.54 15.77
C GLN A 13 17.91 18.47 16.38
N SER A 14 17.77 19.72 15.96
CA SER A 14 16.94 20.70 16.71
C SER A 14 15.55 21.03 16.15
N GLU A 15 15.12 20.48 15.00
CA GLU A 15 13.89 20.97 14.33
C GLU A 15 12.70 19.99 14.24
N ILE A 16 12.82 18.73 14.65
CA ILE A 16 11.66 17.80 14.64
C ILE A 16 11.50 17.15 16.02
N ARG A 17 11.10 17.94 17.03
CA ARG A 17 10.43 17.40 18.19
C ARG A 17 8.95 17.68 18.11
N SER A 18 8.21 16.87 17.33
CA SER A 18 6.81 16.65 17.62
C SER A 18 6.74 16.04 19.03
N SER A 19 5.77 16.40 19.84
CA SER A 19 5.56 15.82 21.18
C SER A 19 5.23 14.31 21.11
N GLU A 20 4.99 13.77 19.94
CA GLU A 20 4.61 12.40 19.67
C GLU A 20 5.73 11.64 18.94
N PRO A 21 6.00 10.37 19.29
CA PRO A 21 7.00 9.57 18.63
C PRO A 21 6.61 9.30 17.16
N ILE A 22 7.61 9.18 16.31
CA ILE A 22 7.42 8.98 14.87
C ILE A 22 7.55 7.52 14.46
N PHE A 23 6.92 7.18 13.33
CA PHE A 23 7.23 5.95 12.61
C PHE A 23 7.57 6.25 11.15
N VAL A 24 8.28 5.33 10.52
CA VAL A 24 8.55 5.33 9.07
C VAL A 24 8.46 3.91 8.53
N ILE A 25 7.94 3.79 7.32
CA ILE A 25 7.97 2.59 6.51
C ILE A 25 8.75 2.92 5.25
N GLN A 26 9.85 2.21 5.03
CA GLN A 26 10.72 2.41 3.86
C GLN A 26 10.61 1.20 2.95
N GLU A 27 10.29 1.42 1.67
CA GLU A 27 10.37 0.41 0.64
C GLU A 27 11.83 0.19 0.25
N HIS A 28 12.30 -1.05 0.40
CA HIS A 28 13.70 -1.38 0.22
C HIS A 28 13.88 -2.42 -0.88
N HIS A 29 14.39 -1.96 -2.02
CA HIS A 29 14.77 -2.78 -3.17
C HIS A 29 16.19 -3.33 -3.00
N ALA A 30 16.35 -4.30 -2.11
CA ALA A 30 17.57 -5.07 -1.90
C ALA A 30 17.63 -6.30 -2.83
N THR A 31 18.22 -7.41 -2.38
CA THR A 31 18.16 -8.70 -3.10
C THR A 31 16.73 -9.20 -3.28
N ARG A 32 15.87 -8.90 -2.31
CA ARG A 32 14.41 -9.10 -2.36
C ARG A 32 13.74 -7.84 -1.86
N LEU A 33 12.66 -7.43 -2.51
CA LEU A 33 11.82 -6.35 -2.03
C LEU A 33 11.29 -6.67 -0.63
N HIS A 34 11.40 -5.73 0.27
CA HIS A 34 10.79 -5.74 1.59
C HIS A 34 10.57 -4.30 2.06
N TYR A 35 9.86 -4.17 3.16
CA TYR A 35 9.56 -2.88 3.78
C TYR A 35 10.18 -2.84 5.16
N ASP A 36 10.96 -1.82 5.44
CA ASP A 36 11.53 -1.58 6.76
C ASP A 36 10.56 -0.74 7.57
N PHE A 37 9.87 -1.37 8.51
CA PHE A 37 9.00 -0.71 9.46
C PHE A 37 9.78 -0.32 10.71
N ARG A 38 9.76 0.96 11.07
CA ARG A 38 10.56 1.52 12.15
C ARG A 38 9.71 2.38 13.07
N LEU A 39 9.88 2.21 14.38
CA LEU A 39 9.22 2.96 15.45
C LEU A 39 10.28 3.67 16.28
N GLU A 40 10.18 4.99 16.40
CA GLU A 40 11.02 5.77 17.32
C GLU A 40 10.74 5.34 18.77
N ARG A 41 11.79 4.98 19.50
CA ARG A 41 11.69 4.73 20.93
C ARG A 41 13.04 4.96 21.60
N ASP A 42 13.01 5.70 22.70
CA ASP A 42 14.18 5.97 23.53
C ASP A 42 15.40 6.52 22.73
N GLY A 43 15.09 7.30 21.64
CA GLY A 43 16.09 7.96 20.80
C GLY A 43 16.68 7.09 19.69
N VAL A 44 16.09 5.92 19.43
CA VAL A 44 16.46 5.04 18.31
C VAL A 44 15.23 4.61 17.52
N LEU A 45 15.43 4.06 16.33
CA LEU A 45 14.40 3.43 15.51
C LEU A 45 14.42 1.93 15.71
N VAL A 46 13.53 1.41 16.55
CA VAL A 46 13.29 -0.04 16.67
C VAL A 46 12.70 -0.54 15.36
N SER A 47 13.33 -1.56 14.75
CA SER A 47 13.13 -1.85 13.32
C SER A 47 12.78 -3.30 13.03
N TRP A 48 11.92 -3.48 12.01
CA TRP A 48 11.53 -4.78 11.45
C TRP A 48 11.55 -4.75 9.93
N ALA A 49 12.11 -5.77 9.31
CA ALA A 49 11.96 -6.04 7.88
C ALA A 49 10.66 -6.83 7.66
N VAL A 50 9.75 -6.29 6.85
CA VAL A 50 8.43 -6.87 6.56
C VAL A 50 8.33 -7.20 5.07
N PRO A 51 8.42 -8.48 4.66
CA PRO A 51 8.53 -8.86 3.24
C PRO A 51 7.34 -8.45 2.36
N LYS A 52 6.16 -8.28 2.96
CA LYS A 52 4.92 -7.94 2.24
C LYS A 52 4.24 -6.69 2.79
N ASN A 53 5.00 -5.78 3.40
CA ASN A 53 4.51 -4.61 4.12
C ASN A 53 3.60 -4.96 5.33
N LEU A 54 3.16 -3.94 6.07
CA LEU A 54 2.18 -4.12 7.14
C LEU A 54 0.82 -4.56 6.56
N PRO A 55 0.02 -5.35 7.32
CA PRO A 55 -1.30 -5.72 6.84
C PRO A 55 -2.23 -4.52 6.79
N VAL A 56 -2.96 -4.38 5.70
CA VAL A 56 -4.04 -3.39 5.54
C VAL A 56 -5.42 -3.99 5.81
N ASP A 57 -5.48 -5.31 6.03
CA ASP A 57 -6.68 -6.07 6.34
C ASP A 57 -6.52 -6.78 7.69
N SER A 58 -7.54 -6.69 8.56
CA SER A 58 -7.56 -7.37 9.85
C SER A 58 -7.65 -8.90 9.74
N ASP A 59 -7.99 -9.45 8.58
CA ASP A 59 -7.99 -10.89 8.35
C ASP A 59 -6.60 -11.43 7.98
N GLN A 60 -5.60 -10.54 7.83
CA GLN A 60 -4.25 -10.91 7.43
C GLN A 60 -3.24 -10.69 8.55
N ASN A 61 -2.26 -11.58 8.59
CA ASN A 61 -1.08 -11.44 9.41
C ASN A 61 0.15 -11.32 8.50
N ARG A 62 1.12 -10.50 8.87
CA ARG A 62 2.38 -10.34 8.16
C ARG A 62 3.55 -10.72 9.05
N LEU A 63 4.50 -11.45 8.48
CA LEU A 63 5.78 -11.70 9.14
C LEU A 63 6.55 -10.38 9.20
N ALA A 64 7.03 -10.02 10.38
CA ALA A 64 7.96 -8.93 10.62
C ALA A 64 9.20 -9.52 11.29
N ILE A 65 10.38 -9.30 10.72
CA ILE A 65 11.65 -9.84 11.21
C ILE A 65 12.39 -8.70 11.89
N GLN A 66 12.55 -8.77 13.20
CA GLN A 66 13.25 -7.75 13.95
C GLN A 66 14.72 -7.69 13.52
N THR A 67 15.16 -6.49 13.20
CA THR A 67 16.54 -6.16 12.86
C THR A 67 17.19 -5.40 14.01
N GLU A 68 18.42 -4.92 13.84
CA GLU A 68 19.06 -4.01 14.77
C GLU A 68 18.34 -2.65 14.81
N ASP A 69 18.43 -1.96 15.95
CA ASP A 69 17.95 -0.60 16.09
C ASP A 69 18.81 0.34 15.24
N HIS A 70 18.18 1.34 14.63
CA HIS A 70 18.84 2.31 13.77
C HIS A 70 18.86 3.71 14.41
N PRO A 71 19.86 4.53 14.06
CA PRO A 71 19.86 5.95 14.43
C PRO A 71 18.64 6.69 13.86
N MET A 72 18.23 7.77 14.53
CA MET A 72 17.09 8.60 14.12
C MET A 72 17.22 9.18 12.70
N ASP A 73 18.45 9.40 12.22
CA ASP A 73 18.71 9.91 10.86
C ASP A 73 18.15 8.99 9.75
N TYR A 74 17.96 7.71 10.05
CA TYR A 74 17.32 6.79 9.12
C TYR A 74 15.83 7.05 8.91
N ALA A 75 15.17 7.82 9.76
CA ALA A 75 13.75 8.16 9.58
C ALA A 75 13.48 8.95 8.30
N THR A 76 14.45 9.72 7.84
CA THR A 76 14.36 10.55 6.63
C THR A 76 15.27 10.07 5.50
N PHE A 77 15.91 8.92 5.68
CA PHE A 77 16.85 8.41 4.70
C PHE A 77 16.14 7.86 3.46
N GLU A 78 16.51 8.41 2.31
CA GLU A 78 16.19 7.88 0.98
C GLU A 78 17.46 7.85 0.14
N GLY A 79 17.64 6.80 -0.66
CA GLY A 79 18.81 6.73 -1.50
C GLY A 79 19.26 5.31 -1.84
N LYS A 80 20.47 5.23 -2.38
CA LYS A 80 21.08 3.97 -2.79
C LYS A 80 22.20 3.58 -1.84
N ILE A 81 22.04 2.41 -1.23
CA ILE A 81 23.10 1.77 -0.42
C ILE A 81 23.95 0.91 -1.38
N PRO A 82 25.31 1.06 -1.38
CA PRO A 82 26.17 0.34 -2.31
C PRO A 82 26.03 -1.19 -2.19
N LYS A 83 26.18 -1.88 -3.33
CA LYS A 83 26.21 -3.35 -3.35
C LYS A 83 27.44 -3.85 -2.60
N GLY A 84 27.23 -4.77 -1.67
CA GLY A 84 28.28 -5.36 -0.84
C GLY A 84 28.33 -4.80 0.59
N GLU A 85 27.64 -3.71 0.86
CA GLU A 85 27.38 -3.24 2.21
C GLU A 85 26.11 -3.91 2.77
N TYR A 86 26.01 -3.93 4.10
CA TYR A 86 24.81 -4.45 4.76
C TYR A 86 23.59 -3.59 4.35
N GLY A 87 22.52 -4.25 3.90
CA GLY A 87 21.35 -3.53 3.38
C GLY A 87 21.50 -2.94 1.98
N GLY A 88 22.51 -3.37 1.17
CA GLY A 88 22.71 -2.85 -0.20
C GLY A 88 21.46 -2.90 -1.08
N GLY A 89 21.05 -1.75 -1.62
CA GLY A 89 19.83 -1.60 -2.42
C GLY A 89 19.38 -0.16 -2.58
N THR A 90 18.17 0.05 -3.04
CA THR A 90 17.54 1.38 -3.10
C THR A 90 16.44 1.47 -2.04
N VAL A 91 16.44 2.53 -1.28
CA VAL A 91 15.49 2.82 -0.20
C VAL A 91 14.71 4.07 -0.54
N SER A 92 13.38 4.02 -0.44
CA SER A 92 12.49 5.17 -0.53
C SER A 92 11.46 5.15 0.59
N ILE A 93 11.02 6.30 1.08
CA ILE A 93 9.98 6.40 2.10
C ILE A 93 8.65 6.03 1.46
N TRP A 94 8.03 4.95 1.93
CA TRP A 94 6.72 4.51 1.48
C TRP A 94 5.60 5.15 2.30
N ASP A 95 5.78 5.28 3.63
CA ASP A 95 4.87 5.99 4.54
C ASP A 95 5.60 6.49 5.77
N HIS A 96 5.07 7.51 6.43
CA HIS A 96 5.60 8.06 7.66
C HIS A 96 4.50 8.79 8.45
N GLY A 97 4.73 9.03 9.72
CA GLY A 97 3.79 9.73 10.58
C GLY A 97 4.15 9.65 12.05
N THR A 98 3.18 9.91 12.90
CA THR A 98 3.30 9.75 14.34
C THR A 98 2.60 8.48 14.81
N TYR A 99 2.88 8.08 16.06
CA TYR A 99 2.17 6.95 16.64
C TYR A 99 1.99 7.10 18.14
N GLU A 100 0.96 6.45 18.68
CA GLU A 100 0.69 6.32 20.09
C GLU A 100 1.04 4.90 20.57
N THR A 101 1.71 4.78 21.70
CA THR A 101 1.98 3.49 22.32
C THR A 101 0.86 3.13 23.29
N GLU A 102 0.12 2.05 23.02
CA GLU A 102 -0.84 1.48 23.96
C GLU A 102 -0.19 0.41 24.86
N LYS A 103 0.77 -0.33 24.30
CA LYS A 103 1.50 -1.38 25.03
C LYS A 103 2.87 -1.59 24.42
N TRP A 104 3.89 -1.75 25.26
CA TRP A 104 5.22 -2.11 24.83
C TRP A 104 5.84 -3.11 25.82
N ARG A 105 5.96 -4.35 25.40
CA ARG A 105 6.56 -5.45 26.19
C ARG A 105 7.46 -6.29 25.28
N ASP A 106 8.33 -7.09 25.85
CA ASP A 106 9.32 -7.91 25.13
C ASP A 106 8.72 -8.84 24.06
N LYS A 107 7.44 -9.22 24.22
CA LYS A 107 6.76 -10.16 23.33
C LYS A 107 5.52 -9.61 22.66
N GLU A 108 5.14 -8.38 22.97
CA GLU A 108 3.91 -7.78 22.45
C GLU A 108 4.02 -6.26 22.46
N ILE A 109 3.82 -5.68 21.28
CA ILE A 109 3.78 -4.24 21.08
C ILE A 109 2.42 -3.90 20.48
N ILE A 110 1.71 -2.92 21.04
CA ILE A 110 0.46 -2.38 20.49
C ILE A 110 0.66 -0.89 20.31
N VAL A 111 0.51 -0.43 19.06
CA VAL A 111 0.64 0.96 18.66
C VAL A 111 -0.55 1.37 17.80
N ARG A 112 -0.89 2.66 17.85
CA ARG A 112 -1.83 3.30 16.94
C ARG A 112 -1.04 4.18 15.99
N LEU A 113 -1.02 3.84 14.71
CA LEU A 113 -0.29 4.55 13.67
C LEU A 113 -1.17 5.64 13.05
N HIS A 114 -0.57 6.80 12.78
CA HIS A 114 -1.17 7.97 12.14
C HIS A 114 -0.31 8.38 10.94
N GLY A 115 -0.29 7.54 9.91
CA GLY A 115 0.42 7.77 8.66
C GLY A 115 -0.48 8.36 7.57
N GLU A 116 0.09 8.58 6.40
CA GLU A 116 -0.65 9.00 5.21
C GLU A 116 -1.35 7.81 4.55
N ARG A 117 -0.66 6.66 4.46
CA ARG A 117 -1.16 5.42 3.85
C ARG A 117 -1.61 4.40 4.89
N ILE A 118 -0.88 4.28 6.00
CA ILE A 118 -1.14 3.33 7.07
C ILE A 118 -1.69 4.07 8.28
N GLN A 119 -2.89 3.72 8.68
CA GLN A 119 -3.54 4.23 9.88
C GLN A 119 -4.19 3.08 10.64
N GLY A 120 -4.27 3.22 11.96
CA GLY A 120 -4.99 2.28 12.80
C GLY A 120 -4.16 1.62 13.88
N ARG A 121 -4.77 0.65 14.55
CA ARG A 121 -4.23 -0.02 15.71
C ARG A 121 -3.56 -1.32 15.30
N TYR A 122 -2.25 -1.38 15.48
CA TYR A 122 -1.44 -2.54 15.12
C TYR A 122 -0.93 -3.26 16.36
N VAL A 123 -0.94 -4.58 16.31
CA VAL A 123 -0.25 -5.41 17.28
C VAL A 123 0.89 -6.16 16.60
N LEU A 124 2.06 -6.15 17.22
CA LEU A 124 3.19 -6.99 16.87
C LEU A 124 3.36 -8.02 17.99
N ILE A 125 3.31 -9.30 17.65
CA ILE A 125 3.45 -10.42 18.58
C ILE A 125 4.71 -11.20 18.24
N LYS A 126 5.64 -11.32 19.20
CA LYS A 126 6.86 -12.10 19.02
C LYS A 126 6.54 -13.58 18.98
N THR A 127 6.92 -14.25 17.90
CA THR A 127 6.65 -15.68 17.66
C THR A 127 7.93 -16.52 17.67
N GLY A 128 9.10 -15.91 17.65
CA GLY A 128 10.39 -16.55 17.66
C GLY A 128 11.48 -15.60 18.13
N ASP A 129 12.74 -15.92 17.92
CA ASP A 129 13.88 -15.10 18.36
C ASP A 129 13.80 -13.68 17.77
N LYS A 130 13.77 -13.58 16.43
CA LYS A 130 13.61 -12.33 15.68
C LYS A 130 12.26 -12.21 14.97
N ASN A 131 11.46 -13.25 14.95
CA ASN A 131 10.22 -13.31 14.22
C ASN A 131 9.07 -12.74 15.03
N TRP A 132 8.35 -11.81 14.41
CA TRP A 132 7.14 -11.19 14.93
C TRP A 132 6.01 -11.35 13.92
N LEU A 133 4.78 -11.33 14.40
CA LEU A 133 3.58 -11.28 13.61
C LEU A 133 2.97 -9.90 13.74
N ALA A 134 2.89 -9.15 12.65
CA ALA A 134 2.18 -7.90 12.59
C ALA A 134 0.73 -8.13 12.16
N HIS A 135 -0.22 -7.52 12.87
CA HIS A 135 -1.66 -7.66 12.65
C HIS A 135 -2.36 -6.32 12.86
N LEU A 136 -3.26 -5.96 11.93
CA LEU A 136 -4.14 -4.81 12.07
C LEU A 136 -5.36 -5.21 12.91
N MET A 137 -5.56 -4.54 14.04
CA MET A 137 -6.71 -4.81 14.92
C MET A 137 -7.99 -4.19 14.36
N SER A 138 -9.10 -4.90 14.49
CA SER A 138 -10.37 -4.57 13.81
C SER A 138 -11.21 -3.45 14.46
N ASP A 139 -10.73 -2.80 15.50
CA ASP A 139 -11.47 -1.79 16.27
C ASP A 139 -11.34 -0.34 15.74
N VAL A 140 -10.76 -0.17 14.56
CA VAL A 140 -10.83 1.10 13.83
C VAL A 140 -12.19 1.20 13.15
N PRO A 141 -13.02 2.23 13.47
CA PRO A 141 -14.21 2.47 12.71
C PRO A 141 -13.82 2.75 11.25
N ARG A 142 -14.02 1.78 10.38
CA ARG A 142 -13.82 2.01 8.94
C ARG A 142 -14.90 2.97 8.46
N PRO A 143 -14.56 3.95 7.62
CA PRO A 143 -15.58 4.75 6.97
C PRO A 143 -16.55 3.80 6.27
N ILE A 144 -17.79 3.75 6.75
CA ILE A 144 -18.83 2.94 6.10
C ILE A 144 -19.20 3.66 4.82
N LEU A 145 -19.04 3.00 3.68
CA LEU A 145 -19.54 3.53 2.43
C LEU A 145 -21.03 3.87 2.60
N PRO A 146 -21.48 5.04 2.17
CA PRO A 146 -22.90 5.41 2.20
C PRO A 146 -23.79 4.32 1.59
N ASP A 147 -24.99 4.14 2.10
CA ASP A 147 -25.94 3.14 1.59
C ASP A 147 -26.18 3.27 0.07
N SER A 148 -26.11 4.49 -0.46
CA SER A 148 -26.18 4.77 -1.90
C SER A 148 -25.04 4.12 -2.72
N LEU A 149 -23.94 3.76 -2.07
CA LEU A 149 -22.78 3.09 -2.70
C LEU A 149 -22.68 1.61 -2.33
N ARG A 150 -23.70 1.01 -1.70
CA ARG A 150 -23.69 -0.43 -1.39
C ARG A 150 -23.75 -1.31 -2.63
N ASP A 151 -24.51 -0.89 -3.65
CA ASP A 151 -24.64 -1.60 -4.94
C ASP A 151 -24.57 -0.59 -6.10
N PRO A 152 -23.41 0.07 -6.32
CA PRO A 152 -23.26 1.00 -7.41
C PRO A 152 -23.28 0.26 -8.74
N ARG A 153 -23.93 0.88 -9.73
CA ARG A 153 -23.89 0.40 -11.11
C ARG A 153 -23.23 1.43 -11.99
N PRO A 154 -22.40 0.99 -12.96
CA PRO A 154 -21.81 1.92 -13.92
C PRO A 154 -22.90 2.71 -14.63
N MET A 155 -22.73 4.02 -14.73
CA MET A 155 -23.60 4.85 -15.56
C MET A 155 -23.44 4.44 -17.02
N LEU A 156 -24.56 4.24 -17.70
CA LEU A 156 -24.55 3.92 -19.12
C LEU A 156 -24.46 5.22 -19.93
N ALA A 157 -23.60 5.22 -20.94
CA ALA A 157 -23.55 6.28 -21.93
C ALA A 157 -24.82 6.26 -22.78
N SER A 158 -25.31 7.45 -23.19
CA SER A 158 -26.29 7.65 -24.24
C SER A 158 -25.61 8.26 -25.45
N ASP A 159 -26.16 7.97 -26.62
CA ASP A 159 -25.70 8.62 -27.85
C ASP A 159 -26.16 10.07 -27.87
N GLU A 160 -25.24 10.98 -28.17
CA GLU A 160 -25.52 12.40 -28.38
C GLU A 160 -24.77 12.87 -29.62
N SER A 161 -25.40 13.77 -30.40
CA SER A 161 -24.72 14.34 -31.57
C SER A 161 -23.64 15.32 -31.12
N ILE A 162 -22.44 15.19 -31.68
CA ILE A 162 -21.31 16.09 -31.40
C ILE A 162 -21.66 17.57 -31.65
N GLU A 163 -22.62 17.83 -32.55
CA GLU A 163 -23.12 19.20 -32.86
C GLU A 163 -23.82 19.84 -31.69
N ASN A 164 -24.33 19.02 -30.74
CA ASN A 164 -25.02 19.47 -29.52
C ASN A 164 -24.05 19.72 -28.36
N LEU A 165 -22.77 19.35 -28.51
CA LEU A 165 -21.73 19.42 -27.47
C LEU A 165 -20.90 20.72 -27.62
N THR A 166 -21.58 21.87 -27.56
CA THR A 166 -21.01 23.18 -27.96
C THR A 166 -20.58 24.08 -26.79
N ASP A 167 -20.84 23.67 -25.55
CA ASP A 167 -20.53 24.49 -24.38
C ASP A 167 -19.43 23.88 -23.50
N ASP A 168 -18.93 24.65 -22.54
CA ASP A 168 -17.84 24.30 -21.60
C ASP A 168 -18.22 23.26 -20.52
N ARG A 169 -19.44 22.76 -20.51
CA ARG A 169 -19.90 21.69 -19.63
C ARG A 169 -19.48 20.29 -20.12
N TRP A 170 -18.95 20.21 -21.36
CA TRP A 170 -18.53 18.96 -21.96
C TRP A 170 -17.01 18.76 -21.87
N ALA A 171 -16.60 17.57 -21.47
CA ALA A 171 -15.21 17.13 -21.54
C ALA A 171 -15.09 15.98 -22.55
N PHE A 172 -14.00 15.96 -23.29
CA PHE A 172 -13.73 14.90 -24.27
C PHE A 172 -12.56 14.07 -23.77
N GLU A 173 -12.73 12.76 -23.80
CA GLU A 173 -11.68 11.81 -23.43
C GLU A 173 -11.52 10.71 -24.48
N GLY A 174 -10.37 10.06 -24.48
CA GLY A 174 -10.14 8.89 -25.34
C GLY A 174 -11.00 7.71 -24.85
N LYS A 175 -11.66 7.02 -25.79
CA LYS A 175 -12.34 5.77 -25.46
C LYS A 175 -11.32 4.66 -25.29
N TRP A 176 -11.19 4.16 -24.08
CA TRP A 176 -10.39 2.98 -23.79
C TRP A 176 -11.07 1.72 -24.32
N ASP A 177 -10.30 0.82 -24.93
CA ASP A 177 -10.80 -0.44 -25.48
C ASP A 177 -10.46 -1.59 -24.51
N GLY A 178 -11.38 -1.90 -23.60
CA GLY A 178 -11.16 -2.82 -22.50
C GLY A 178 -12.43 -3.40 -21.90
N TYR A 179 -12.37 -3.82 -20.64
CA TYR A 179 -13.50 -4.25 -19.83
C TYR A 179 -13.82 -3.22 -18.77
N ARG A 180 -14.99 -2.59 -18.84
CA ARG A 180 -15.44 -1.71 -17.78
C ARG A 180 -15.61 -2.48 -16.48
N VAL A 181 -15.05 -1.97 -15.41
CA VAL A 181 -15.02 -2.59 -14.10
C VAL A 181 -15.31 -1.60 -13.01
N LEU A 182 -16.07 -2.03 -12.02
CA LEU A 182 -16.13 -1.39 -10.71
C LEU A 182 -15.13 -2.09 -9.80
N VAL A 183 -14.13 -1.34 -9.33
CA VAL A 183 -13.18 -1.77 -8.33
C VAL A 183 -13.72 -1.34 -6.98
N ARG A 184 -14.16 -2.27 -6.16
CA ARG A 184 -14.50 -2.01 -4.76
C ARG A 184 -13.31 -2.42 -3.90
N TYR A 185 -12.71 -1.47 -3.22
CA TYR A 185 -11.74 -1.72 -2.19
C TYR A 185 -12.34 -1.33 -0.85
N GLN A 186 -12.54 -2.29 0.03
CA GLN A 186 -13.18 -2.10 1.32
C GLN A 186 -12.61 -3.06 2.34
N GLY A 187 -12.16 -2.51 3.46
CA GLY A 187 -11.63 -3.31 4.53
C GLY A 187 -10.40 -4.11 4.16
N GLY A 188 -9.52 -3.56 3.31
CA GLY A 188 -8.34 -4.26 2.81
C GLY A 188 -8.64 -5.33 1.76
N LYS A 189 -9.89 -5.46 1.30
CA LYS A 189 -10.31 -6.44 0.29
C LYS A 189 -10.67 -5.75 -1.02
N LEU A 190 -10.00 -6.17 -2.09
CA LEU A 190 -10.29 -5.71 -3.45
C LEU A 190 -11.24 -6.68 -4.12
N ARG A 191 -12.28 -6.13 -4.73
CA ARG A 191 -13.24 -6.85 -5.56
C ARG A 191 -13.44 -6.14 -6.87
N LEU A 192 -13.33 -6.89 -7.97
CA LEU A 192 -13.56 -6.42 -9.33
C LEU A 192 -14.91 -6.93 -9.82
N THR A 193 -15.79 -6.03 -10.28
CA THR A 193 -17.12 -6.40 -10.77
C THR A 193 -17.31 -5.83 -12.17
N SER A 194 -17.67 -6.69 -13.14
CA SER A 194 -17.94 -6.26 -14.50
C SER A 194 -19.22 -5.40 -14.58
N ARG A 195 -19.46 -4.75 -15.73
CA ARG A 195 -20.69 -4.01 -16.02
C ARG A 195 -21.95 -4.86 -15.82
N SER A 196 -21.89 -6.16 -16.07
CA SER A 196 -23.03 -7.09 -15.92
C SER A 196 -23.16 -7.66 -14.50
N GLY A 197 -22.25 -7.31 -13.57
CA GLY A 197 -22.25 -7.80 -12.18
C GLY A 197 -21.45 -9.07 -11.98
N GLN A 198 -20.73 -9.58 -12.99
CA GLN A 198 -19.86 -10.74 -12.84
C GLN A 198 -18.61 -10.38 -12.01
N ASP A 199 -18.23 -11.25 -11.09
CA ASP A 199 -17.00 -11.13 -10.33
C ASP A 199 -15.80 -11.51 -11.21
N LEU A 200 -14.87 -10.56 -11.36
CA LEU A 200 -13.65 -10.70 -12.15
C LEU A 200 -12.39 -10.75 -11.29
N THR A 201 -12.53 -10.79 -9.97
CA THR A 201 -11.40 -10.65 -9.04
C THR A 201 -10.31 -11.71 -9.25
N ALA A 202 -10.72 -12.96 -9.51
CA ALA A 202 -9.79 -14.06 -9.77
C ALA A 202 -9.15 -14.01 -11.16
N ASP A 203 -9.79 -13.33 -12.12
CA ASP A 203 -9.32 -13.26 -13.51
C ASP A 203 -8.16 -12.26 -13.67
N PHE A 204 -8.00 -11.32 -12.73
CA PHE A 204 -7.00 -10.25 -12.77
C PHE A 204 -6.21 -10.13 -11.45
N PRO A 205 -5.45 -11.18 -11.07
CA PRO A 205 -4.72 -11.19 -9.80
C PRO A 205 -3.66 -10.09 -9.68
N GLU A 206 -3.10 -9.59 -10.79
CA GLU A 206 -2.14 -8.48 -10.80
C GLU A 206 -2.75 -7.15 -10.33
N LEU A 207 -4.08 -6.96 -10.47
CA LEU A 207 -4.74 -5.75 -9.99
C LEU A 207 -4.88 -5.70 -8.46
N HIS A 208 -4.54 -6.80 -7.77
CA HIS A 208 -4.45 -6.78 -6.31
C HIS A 208 -3.32 -5.87 -5.79
N GLU A 209 -2.31 -5.58 -6.62
CA GLU A 209 -1.24 -4.62 -6.27
C GLU A 209 -1.78 -3.22 -6.01
N VAL A 210 -2.91 -2.84 -6.65
CA VAL A 210 -3.60 -1.55 -6.37
C VAL A 210 -4.03 -1.43 -4.91
N ALA A 211 -4.32 -2.55 -4.24
CA ALA A 211 -4.69 -2.56 -2.82
C ALA A 211 -3.56 -2.06 -1.92
N ASP A 212 -2.32 -2.32 -2.29
CA ASP A 212 -1.14 -1.91 -1.51
C ASP A 212 -0.96 -0.38 -1.55
N ASP A 213 -1.39 0.27 -2.63
CA ASP A 213 -1.34 1.73 -2.79
C ASP A 213 -2.53 2.44 -2.12
N LEU A 214 -3.65 1.76 -1.95
CA LEU A 214 -4.87 2.35 -1.36
C LEU A 214 -4.86 2.38 0.18
N GLY A 215 -4.00 1.60 0.83
CA GLY A 215 -3.87 1.59 2.30
C GLY A 215 -5.17 1.22 3.00
N LEU A 216 -5.69 2.10 3.87
CA LEU A 216 -6.94 1.89 4.64
C LEU A 216 -8.15 2.63 4.08
N ILE A 217 -8.06 3.20 2.90
CA ILE A 217 -9.15 3.99 2.29
C ILE A 217 -10.19 3.03 1.71
N ASP A 218 -11.45 3.11 2.18
CA ASP A 218 -12.57 2.46 1.51
C ASP A 218 -12.95 3.28 0.28
N VAL A 219 -12.89 2.67 -0.92
CA VAL A 219 -13.14 3.38 -2.19
C VAL A 219 -13.84 2.49 -3.22
N ILE A 220 -14.62 3.12 -4.09
CA ILE A 220 -15.13 2.50 -5.30
C ILE A 220 -14.64 3.31 -6.49
N LEU A 221 -13.95 2.62 -7.41
CA LEU A 221 -13.46 3.20 -8.65
C LEU A 221 -14.28 2.64 -9.82
N ASP A 222 -14.71 3.50 -10.73
CA ASP A 222 -15.31 3.09 -12.01
C ASP A 222 -14.27 3.34 -13.09
N GLY A 223 -13.84 2.29 -13.77
CA GLY A 223 -12.74 2.35 -14.72
C GLY A 223 -12.81 1.29 -15.79
N GLU A 224 -11.73 1.20 -16.56
CA GLU A 224 -11.58 0.25 -17.66
C GLU A 224 -10.30 -0.57 -17.47
N ILE A 225 -10.42 -1.91 -17.44
CA ILE A 225 -9.26 -2.79 -17.52
C ILE A 225 -8.84 -2.87 -18.97
N VAL A 226 -7.60 -2.46 -19.24
CA VAL A 226 -7.01 -2.51 -20.59
C VAL A 226 -5.76 -3.36 -20.60
N ALA A 227 -5.51 -4.06 -21.71
CA ALA A 227 -4.21 -4.63 -21.99
C ALA A 227 -3.47 -3.72 -22.98
N VAL A 228 -2.19 -3.47 -22.71
CA VAL A 228 -1.35 -2.65 -23.59
C VAL A 228 -0.34 -3.52 -24.33
N ASP A 229 -0.12 -3.22 -25.60
CA ASP A 229 0.91 -3.86 -26.38
C ASP A 229 2.31 -3.29 -26.04
N ARG A 230 3.36 -3.85 -26.69
CA ARG A 230 4.75 -3.39 -26.52
C ARG A 230 5.00 -1.92 -26.90
N HIS A 231 4.04 -1.27 -27.54
CA HIS A 231 4.08 0.14 -27.95
C HIS A 231 3.24 1.04 -27.06
N GLY A 232 2.65 0.50 -25.97
CA GLY A 232 1.80 1.25 -25.05
C GLY A 232 0.39 1.51 -25.58
N ARG A 233 -0.07 0.81 -26.63
CA ARG A 233 -1.41 0.97 -27.20
C ARG A 233 -2.35 -0.08 -26.61
N THR A 234 -3.57 0.30 -26.32
CA THR A 234 -4.60 -0.62 -25.85
C THR A 234 -4.93 -1.65 -26.93
N ASN A 235 -5.10 -2.91 -26.51
CA ASN A 235 -5.39 -4.02 -27.42
C ASN A 235 -6.38 -5.01 -26.78
N PHE A 236 -7.63 -4.91 -27.16
CA PHE A 236 -8.71 -5.75 -26.64
C PHE A 236 -8.49 -7.26 -26.93
N THR A 237 -7.86 -7.60 -28.05
CA THR A 237 -7.59 -9.00 -28.39
C THR A 237 -6.66 -9.67 -27.37
N LEU A 238 -5.67 -8.92 -26.87
CA LEU A 238 -4.79 -9.41 -25.80
C LEU A 238 -5.58 -9.67 -24.52
N LEU A 239 -6.49 -8.77 -24.17
CA LEU A 239 -7.35 -8.88 -22.99
C LEU A 239 -8.32 -10.07 -23.14
N ALA A 240 -9.01 -10.20 -24.26
CA ALA A 240 -9.98 -11.26 -24.54
C ALA A 240 -9.34 -12.67 -24.61
N SER A 241 -8.08 -12.75 -25.06
CA SER A 241 -7.35 -14.04 -25.13
C SER A 241 -7.00 -14.59 -23.75
N ARG A 242 -6.87 -13.71 -22.73
CA ARG A 242 -6.58 -14.08 -21.36
C ARG A 242 -7.73 -14.83 -20.70
N SER A 243 -8.96 -14.33 -20.83
CA SER A 243 -10.17 -14.96 -20.31
C SER A 243 -10.40 -16.40 -20.81
N LYS A 244 -9.85 -16.73 -22.00
CA LYS A 244 -9.95 -18.09 -22.56
C LYS A 244 -8.92 -19.07 -21.99
N ARG A 245 -7.80 -18.58 -21.45
CA ARG A 245 -6.76 -19.44 -20.86
C ARG A 245 -7.08 -19.89 -19.44
N SER A 246 -7.77 -19.08 -18.66
CA SER A 246 -8.18 -19.42 -17.29
C SER A 246 -9.31 -20.47 -17.22
N ASN A 247 -10.02 -20.72 -18.34
CA ASN A 247 -11.07 -21.75 -18.44
C ASN A 247 -10.58 -23.06 -19.06
N ALA A 248 -9.27 -23.22 -19.32
CA ALA A 248 -8.69 -24.39 -20.00
C ALA A 248 -7.74 -25.20 -19.10
N GLU A 249 -7.58 -24.82 -17.81
CA GLU A 249 -6.95 -25.59 -16.74
C GLU A 249 -7.99 -25.96 -15.67
#